data_806546308f73cb442b6e114dd4e479aa
#
_entry.id   806546308f73cb442b6e114dd4e479aa
#
_cell.length_a   1.000
_cell.length_b   1.000
_cell.length_c   1.000
_cell.angle_alpha   90.00
_cell.angle_beta   90.00
_cell.angle_gamma   90.00
#
_symmetry.space_group_name_H-M   'P 1'
#
loop_
_entity.id
_entity.type
_entity.pdbx_description
1 polymer ?
#
loop_
_entity_poly.entity_id
_entity_poly.type
_entity_poly.pdbx_seq_one_letter_code
_entity_poly.pdbx_strand_id
1 'polypeptide(L)'
;MLPDSQARVLIRLAEFGDHLDKAWDVPRELSLPGLAESLGVVRSALHPPLSELESKGLISTRTAHVIGGGSRKRTVVHITPEGRNLVAEHDLSPKRRREGIIGPAPESIDVHGRSSEIQTISDSVMEGKSIVISGLPGIGKSTLARAIATNLENNGWTIRWAKCSVSTDTKSIGDMWLGKPSPSSVAAIVESVASSRTLLVIDEAQELHPRHSKPICELISEASESCPVLLVVRAPNPLEIEEDISEFRLEGLESPYAVKLLIEGTDLA
;
A
#
# COMPACT_ATOMS: atom_id res chain seq x y z
N MET A 1 -28.42 -1.43 3.97
CA MET A 1 -27.31 -1.71 3.01
C MET A 1 -27.55 -0.85 1.78
N LEU A 2 -26.54 -0.07 1.34
CA LEU A 2 -26.66 0.75 0.13
C LEU A 2 -26.53 -0.14 -1.13
N PRO A 3 -27.29 0.14 -2.20
CA PRO A 3 -27.08 -0.47 -3.50
C PRO A 3 -25.65 -0.24 -4.01
N ASP A 4 -25.09 -1.19 -4.75
CA ASP A 4 -23.69 -1.14 -5.25
C ASP A 4 -23.37 0.14 -6.03
N SER A 5 -24.31 0.61 -6.88
CA SER A 5 -24.16 1.85 -7.64
C SER A 5 -24.03 3.09 -6.77
N GLN A 6 -24.78 3.16 -5.66
CA GLN A 6 -24.71 4.26 -4.68
C GLN A 6 -23.41 4.21 -3.88
N ALA A 7 -23.02 3.00 -3.42
CA ALA A 7 -21.79 2.79 -2.70
C ALA A 7 -20.57 3.23 -3.55
N ARG A 8 -20.49 2.83 -4.81
CA ARG A 8 -19.41 3.22 -5.74
C ARG A 8 -19.31 4.74 -5.94
N VAL A 9 -20.44 5.44 -6.02
CA VAL A 9 -20.47 6.91 -6.12
C VAL A 9 -19.93 7.55 -4.85
N LEU A 10 -20.40 7.16 -3.67
CA LEU A 10 -19.95 7.71 -2.39
C LEU A 10 -18.47 7.45 -2.16
N ILE A 11 -18.00 6.23 -2.42
CA ILE A 11 -16.62 5.84 -2.32
C ILE A 11 -15.72 6.76 -3.19
N ARG A 12 -16.13 6.97 -4.45
CA ARG A 12 -15.36 7.82 -5.37
C ARG A 12 -15.33 9.27 -4.92
N LEU A 13 -16.44 9.80 -4.41
CA LEU A 13 -16.51 11.17 -3.91
C LEU A 13 -15.73 11.36 -2.61
N ALA A 14 -15.61 10.33 -1.77
CA ALA A 14 -14.86 10.37 -0.51
C ALA A 14 -13.34 10.52 -0.70
N GLU A 15 -12.81 10.23 -1.90
CA GLU A 15 -11.40 10.44 -2.24
C GLU A 15 -11.02 11.94 -2.29
N PHE A 16 -12.01 12.82 -2.43
CA PHE A 16 -11.80 14.27 -2.54
C PHE A 16 -11.97 14.96 -1.18
N GLY A 17 -11.04 15.87 -0.85
CA GLY A 17 -11.04 16.58 0.43
C GLY A 17 -12.13 17.66 0.54
N ASP A 18 -12.56 17.95 1.77
CA ASP A 18 -13.61 18.92 2.10
C ASP A 18 -13.29 20.36 1.66
N HIS A 19 -12.01 20.68 1.47
CA HIS A 19 -11.58 21.99 0.98
C HIS A 19 -12.13 22.30 -0.43
N LEU A 20 -12.51 21.29 -1.18
CA LEU A 20 -13.10 21.44 -2.51
C LEU A 20 -14.57 21.84 -2.51
N ASP A 21 -15.27 21.70 -1.39
CA ASP A 21 -16.71 21.99 -1.28
C ASP A 21 -17.03 23.46 -1.57
N LYS A 22 -16.10 24.36 -1.25
CA LYS A 22 -16.23 25.81 -1.47
C LYS A 22 -15.23 26.35 -2.51
N ALA A 23 -14.41 25.48 -3.11
CA ALA A 23 -13.41 25.91 -4.08
C ALA A 23 -14.06 26.49 -5.34
N TRP A 24 -13.43 27.53 -5.92
CA TRP A 24 -13.87 28.14 -7.16
C TRP A 24 -13.71 27.16 -8.34
N ASP A 25 -12.56 26.50 -8.42
CA ASP A 25 -12.23 25.49 -9.40
C ASP A 25 -12.15 24.12 -8.72
N VAL A 26 -12.70 23.10 -9.35
CA VAL A 26 -12.70 21.72 -8.83
C VAL A 26 -12.16 20.76 -9.88
N PRO A 27 -11.61 19.59 -9.47
CA PRO A 27 -11.23 18.52 -10.35
C PRO A 27 -12.39 18.08 -11.26
N ARG A 28 -12.05 17.66 -12.49
CA ARG A 28 -13.04 17.23 -13.50
C ARG A 28 -13.88 16.06 -13.01
N GLU A 29 -13.32 15.19 -12.20
CA GLU A 29 -13.92 13.99 -11.63
C GLU A 29 -15.13 14.30 -10.73
N LEU A 30 -15.21 15.50 -10.17
CA LEU A 30 -16.39 15.95 -9.40
C LEU A 30 -17.53 16.41 -10.30
N SER A 31 -17.32 16.61 -11.60
CA SER A 31 -18.39 16.90 -12.56
C SER A 31 -19.11 15.63 -13.03
N LEU A 32 -20.38 15.73 -13.42
CA LEU A 32 -21.13 14.57 -13.90
C LEU A 32 -20.43 13.80 -15.05
N PRO A 33 -19.81 14.46 -16.06
CA PRO A 33 -19.05 13.73 -17.08
C PRO A 33 -17.80 13.03 -16.53
N GLY A 34 -17.03 13.71 -15.67
CA GLY A 34 -15.81 13.14 -15.11
C GLY A 34 -16.09 12.03 -14.12
N LEU A 35 -17.17 12.15 -13.33
CA LEU A 35 -17.62 11.11 -12.42
C LEU A 35 -18.06 9.85 -13.18
N ALA A 36 -18.82 10.01 -14.29
CA ALA A 36 -19.22 8.91 -15.16
C ALA A 36 -18.00 8.19 -15.75
N GLU A 37 -17.04 8.96 -16.26
CA GLU A 37 -15.78 8.46 -16.82
C GLU A 37 -14.97 7.68 -15.76
N SER A 38 -14.83 8.23 -14.55
CA SER A 38 -14.07 7.60 -13.46
C SER A 38 -14.71 6.32 -12.93
N LEU A 39 -16.03 6.19 -13.02
CA LEU A 39 -16.77 5.00 -12.61
C LEU A 39 -16.98 3.99 -13.74
N GLY A 40 -16.57 4.32 -14.97
CA GLY A 40 -16.74 3.46 -16.16
C GLY A 40 -18.21 3.26 -16.54
N VAL A 41 -19.07 4.27 -16.34
CA VAL A 41 -20.51 4.20 -16.63
C VAL A 41 -20.94 5.32 -17.58
N VAL A 42 -22.08 5.14 -18.26
CA VAL A 42 -22.68 6.22 -19.06
C VAL A 42 -23.34 7.25 -18.13
N ARG A 43 -23.33 8.54 -18.53
CA ARG A 43 -23.86 9.64 -17.70
C ARG A 43 -25.30 9.44 -17.25
N SER A 44 -26.16 8.86 -18.08
CA SER A 44 -27.55 8.57 -17.73
C SER A 44 -27.70 7.59 -16.59
N ALA A 45 -26.76 6.68 -16.41
CA ALA A 45 -26.75 5.71 -15.32
C ALA A 45 -26.41 6.31 -13.94
N LEU A 46 -25.85 7.55 -13.91
CA LEU A 46 -25.58 8.25 -12.66
C LEU A 46 -26.80 8.95 -12.06
N HIS A 47 -27.80 9.31 -12.85
CA HIS A 47 -28.93 10.09 -12.37
C HIS A 47 -29.73 9.41 -11.25
N PRO A 48 -30.11 8.13 -11.34
CA PRO A 48 -30.84 7.48 -10.26
C PRO A 48 -30.06 7.42 -8.95
N PRO A 49 -28.81 6.91 -8.92
CA PRO A 49 -28.04 6.83 -7.68
C PRO A 49 -27.73 8.21 -7.08
N LEU A 50 -27.45 9.23 -7.89
CA LEU A 50 -27.21 10.60 -7.39
C LEU A 50 -28.46 11.20 -6.80
N SER A 51 -29.63 11.08 -7.45
CA SER A 51 -30.90 11.58 -6.91
C SER A 51 -31.26 10.95 -5.56
N GLU A 52 -31.03 9.64 -5.42
CA GLU A 52 -31.29 8.96 -4.15
C GLU A 52 -30.28 9.34 -3.05
N LEU A 53 -29.00 9.49 -3.38
CA LEU A 53 -27.99 9.92 -2.42
C LEU A 53 -28.20 11.35 -1.96
N GLU A 54 -28.62 12.24 -2.86
CA GLU A 54 -28.96 13.63 -2.54
C GLU A 54 -30.20 13.71 -1.66
N SER A 55 -31.25 12.91 -1.97
CA SER A 55 -32.46 12.83 -1.12
C SER A 55 -32.18 12.31 0.29
N LYS A 56 -31.13 11.49 0.47
CA LYS A 56 -30.67 10.99 1.76
C LYS A 56 -29.70 11.96 2.47
N GLY A 57 -29.37 13.09 1.85
CA GLY A 57 -28.42 14.06 2.39
C GLY A 57 -26.97 13.59 2.40
N LEU A 58 -26.63 12.53 1.67
CA LEU A 58 -25.30 11.94 1.65
C LEU A 58 -24.35 12.62 0.66
N ILE A 59 -24.91 13.34 -0.32
CA ILE A 59 -24.16 14.17 -1.27
C ILE A 59 -24.87 15.52 -1.42
N SER A 60 -24.15 16.51 -1.93
CA SER A 60 -24.67 17.81 -2.33
C SER A 60 -24.24 18.15 -3.75
N THR A 61 -25.06 18.92 -4.46
CA THR A 61 -24.75 19.38 -5.80
C THR A 61 -24.62 20.91 -5.84
N ARG A 62 -23.69 21.44 -6.61
CA ARG A 62 -23.54 22.86 -6.87
C ARG A 62 -22.98 23.12 -8.27
N THR A 63 -22.93 24.38 -8.67
CA THR A 63 -22.28 24.81 -9.92
C THR A 63 -20.88 25.39 -9.63
N ALA A 64 -19.84 24.87 -10.29
CA ALA A 64 -18.46 25.34 -10.17
C ALA A 64 -17.73 25.33 -11.51
N HIS A 65 -16.61 26.00 -11.57
CA HIS A 65 -15.65 25.84 -12.66
C HIS A 65 -14.92 24.50 -12.48
N VAL A 66 -14.59 23.87 -13.60
CA VAL A 66 -13.95 22.56 -13.65
C VAL A 66 -12.60 22.71 -14.33
N ILE A 67 -11.54 22.27 -13.68
CA ILE A 67 -10.17 22.31 -14.22
C ILE A 67 -10.15 21.57 -15.57
N GLY A 68 -9.65 22.25 -16.63
CA GLY A 68 -9.66 21.72 -18.00
C GLY A 68 -11.05 21.69 -18.68
N GLY A 69 -12.10 22.23 -18.03
CA GLY A 69 -13.48 22.20 -18.53
C GLY A 69 -13.93 23.44 -19.35
N GLY A 70 -13.04 24.39 -19.62
CA GLY A 70 -13.36 25.68 -20.26
C GLY A 70 -14.05 26.65 -19.32
N SER A 71 -14.53 27.80 -19.87
CA SER A 71 -15.10 28.90 -19.06
C SER A 71 -16.52 28.64 -18.51
N ARG A 72 -17.17 27.55 -18.88
CA ARG A 72 -18.54 27.24 -18.43
C ARG A 72 -18.55 26.54 -17.10
N LYS A 73 -19.34 27.06 -16.13
CA LYS A 73 -19.65 26.35 -14.91
C LYS A 73 -20.41 25.05 -15.20
N ARG A 74 -20.12 24.01 -14.44
CA ARG A 74 -20.78 22.69 -14.55
C ARG A 74 -21.35 22.29 -13.21
N THR A 75 -22.38 21.45 -13.22
CA THR A 75 -22.84 20.78 -12.01
C THR A 75 -21.76 19.84 -11.52
N VAL A 76 -21.38 20.00 -10.28
CA VAL A 76 -20.40 19.19 -9.55
C VAL A 76 -21.06 18.59 -8.32
N VAL A 77 -20.58 17.42 -7.93
CA VAL A 77 -21.12 16.62 -6.83
C VAL A 77 -20.09 16.54 -5.73
N HIS A 78 -20.49 16.78 -4.51
CA HIS A 78 -19.66 16.67 -3.31
C HIS A 78 -20.29 15.71 -2.33
N ILE A 79 -19.47 14.97 -1.57
CA ILE A 79 -19.94 14.14 -0.46
C ILE A 79 -20.17 15.02 0.77
N THR A 80 -21.23 14.78 1.51
CA THR A 80 -21.49 15.48 2.77
C THR A 80 -20.74 14.82 3.94
N PRO A 81 -20.63 15.49 5.12
CA PRO A 81 -20.10 14.86 6.33
C PRO A 81 -20.82 13.55 6.69
N GLU A 82 -22.15 13.52 6.52
CA GLU A 82 -22.96 12.33 6.75
C GLU A 82 -22.62 11.21 5.76
N GLY A 83 -22.39 11.56 4.48
CA GLY A 83 -21.94 10.62 3.48
C GLY A 83 -20.55 10.05 3.80
N ARG A 84 -19.62 10.87 4.31
CA ARG A 84 -18.29 10.42 4.75
C ARG A 84 -18.38 9.48 5.95
N ASN A 85 -19.19 9.84 6.95
CA ASN A 85 -19.40 8.97 8.11
C ASN A 85 -19.94 7.61 7.68
N LEU A 86 -20.91 7.60 6.76
CA LEU A 86 -21.47 6.35 6.24
C LEU A 86 -20.42 5.49 5.51
N VAL A 87 -19.52 6.12 4.72
CA VAL A 87 -18.42 5.42 4.05
C VAL A 87 -17.45 4.84 5.08
N ALA A 88 -17.16 5.56 6.15
CA ALA A 88 -16.26 5.11 7.22
C ALA A 88 -16.88 3.99 8.08
N GLU A 89 -18.15 4.14 8.49
CA GLU A 89 -18.86 3.16 9.35
C GLU A 89 -19.09 1.81 8.68
N HIS A 90 -19.35 1.81 7.38
CA HIS A 90 -19.64 0.57 6.63
C HIS A 90 -18.42 -0.03 5.93
N ASP A 91 -17.23 0.48 6.23
CA ASP A 91 -16.00 0.07 5.52
C ASP A 91 -16.18 0.11 3.98
N LEU A 92 -17.00 1.07 3.53
CA LEU A 92 -17.21 1.37 2.12
C LEU A 92 -16.03 2.13 1.54
N SER A 93 -14.94 2.29 2.30
CA SER A 93 -13.68 2.80 1.77
C SER A 93 -13.43 2.13 0.43
N PRO A 94 -13.01 2.86 -0.61
CA PRO A 94 -12.73 2.23 -1.88
C PRO A 94 -11.87 1.02 -1.54
N LYS A 95 -12.38 -0.19 -1.82
CA LYS A 95 -11.46 -1.30 -2.04
C LYS A 95 -10.64 -0.78 -3.22
N ARG A 96 -9.57 0.01 -2.92
CA ARG A 96 -8.52 0.27 -3.89
C ARG A 96 -8.33 -1.08 -4.52
N ARG A 97 -8.50 -1.18 -5.83
CA ARG A 97 -8.22 -2.40 -6.56
C ARG A 97 -6.97 -2.94 -5.88
N ARG A 98 -7.14 -4.04 -5.11
CA ARG A 98 -6.02 -4.56 -4.33
C ARG A 98 -4.93 -4.78 -5.35
N GLU A 99 -3.98 -3.85 -5.42
CA GLU A 99 -2.84 -4.01 -6.33
C GLU A 99 -2.02 -5.23 -5.90
N GLY A 100 -2.48 -5.85 -4.80
CA GLY A 100 -1.82 -7.01 -4.25
C GLY A 100 -0.39 -6.69 -3.85
N ILE A 101 0.44 -7.69 -3.88
CA ILE A 101 1.88 -7.52 -3.72
C ILE A 101 2.47 -7.32 -5.12
N ILE A 102 3.07 -6.15 -5.35
CA ILE A 102 3.78 -5.82 -6.57
C ILE A 102 5.24 -6.24 -6.40
N GLY A 103 5.79 -6.93 -7.39
CA GLY A 103 7.18 -7.39 -7.39
C GLY A 103 7.35 -8.86 -7.03
N PRO A 104 8.61 -9.34 -6.97
CA PRO A 104 8.95 -10.76 -6.87
C PRO A 104 8.90 -11.29 -5.42
N ALA A 105 7.77 -11.15 -4.74
CA ALA A 105 7.57 -11.74 -3.42
C ALA A 105 7.55 -13.28 -3.49
N PRO A 106 8.02 -13.98 -2.44
CA PRO A 106 7.89 -15.44 -2.37
C PRO A 106 6.41 -15.84 -2.29
N GLU A 107 6.13 -17.10 -2.63
CA GLU A 107 4.79 -17.67 -2.44
C GLU A 107 4.36 -17.60 -0.98
N SER A 108 3.05 -17.42 -0.76
CA SER A 108 2.50 -17.45 0.58
C SER A 108 2.40 -18.89 1.06
N ILE A 109 3.00 -19.15 2.20
CA ILE A 109 2.89 -20.46 2.89
C ILE A 109 2.37 -20.24 4.30
N ASP A 110 1.78 -21.25 4.89
CA ASP A 110 1.34 -21.21 6.28
C ASP A 110 2.56 -21.09 7.21
N VAL A 111 2.50 -20.13 8.12
CA VAL A 111 3.59 -19.83 9.05
C VAL A 111 3.18 -20.27 10.45
N HIS A 112 3.92 -21.23 11.01
CA HIS A 112 3.67 -21.76 12.34
C HIS A 112 4.53 -21.07 13.39
N GLY A 113 3.93 -20.76 14.56
CA GLY A 113 4.64 -20.27 15.73
C GLY A 113 5.25 -18.86 15.62
N ARG A 114 4.72 -18.02 14.71
CA ARG A 114 5.20 -16.66 14.45
C ARG A 114 4.12 -15.58 14.55
N SER A 115 2.97 -15.92 15.14
CA SER A 115 1.83 -14.99 15.18
C SER A 115 2.14 -13.71 15.98
N SER A 116 2.92 -13.80 17.05
CA SER A 116 3.36 -12.66 17.85
C SER A 116 4.30 -11.75 17.09
N GLU A 117 5.27 -12.31 16.37
CA GLU A 117 6.20 -11.55 15.55
C GLU A 117 5.49 -10.86 14.39
N ILE A 118 4.59 -11.58 13.70
CA ILE A 118 3.77 -11.01 12.61
C ILE A 118 2.98 -9.82 13.14
N GLN A 119 2.29 -9.98 14.29
CA GLN A 119 1.49 -8.90 14.87
C GLN A 119 2.35 -7.70 15.27
N THR A 120 3.41 -7.93 16.05
CA THR A 120 4.30 -6.87 16.56
C THR A 120 4.92 -6.04 15.44
N ILE A 121 5.41 -6.72 14.38
CA ILE A 121 6.02 -6.02 13.25
C ILE A 121 4.96 -5.31 12.40
N SER A 122 3.80 -5.93 12.19
CA SER A 122 2.70 -5.29 11.46
C SER A 122 2.21 -4.03 12.16
N ASP A 123 2.07 -4.05 13.49
CA ASP A 123 1.65 -2.88 14.29
C ASP A 123 2.68 -1.75 14.17
N SER A 124 3.97 -2.08 14.28
CA SER A 124 5.04 -1.09 14.09
C SER A 124 5.05 -0.47 12.70
N VAL A 125 4.82 -1.27 11.65
CA VAL A 125 4.68 -0.78 10.27
C VAL A 125 3.45 0.13 10.12
N MET A 126 2.32 -0.24 10.74
CA MET A 126 1.11 0.58 10.73
C MET A 126 1.29 1.92 11.45
N GLU A 127 2.21 1.99 12.43
CA GLU A 127 2.65 3.23 13.09
C GLU A 127 3.64 4.05 12.23
N GLY A 128 3.99 3.58 11.04
CA GLY A 128 4.92 4.27 10.12
C GLY A 128 6.40 3.95 10.35
N LYS A 129 6.73 2.96 11.18
CA LYS A 129 8.11 2.61 11.51
C LYS A 129 8.71 1.67 10.46
N SER A 130 9.95 1.95 10.07
CA SER A 130 10.77 1.05 9.27
C SER A 130 11.46 0.01 10.14
N ILE A 131 11.61 -1.22 9.63
CA ILE A 131 12.14 -2.35 10.41
C ILE A 131 13.12 -3.17 9.57
N VAL A 132 14.19 -3.60 10.21
CA VAL A 132 15.11 -4.63 9.67
C VAL A 132 14.77 -5.98 10.32
N ILE A 133 14.46 -6.99 9.52
CA ILE A 133 14.40 -8.38 9.97
C ILE A 133 15.75 -9.02 9.69
N SER A 134 16.50 -9.31 10.73
CA SER A 134 17.80 -10.01 10.63
C SER A 134 17.75 -11.42 11.22
N GLY A 135 18.71 -12.26 10.85
CA GLY A 135 18.82 -13.61 11.42
C GLY A 135 19.60 -14.58 10.54
N LEU A 136 19.76 -15.80 11.01
CA LEU A 136 20.55 -16.82 10.33
C LEU A 136 19.95 -17.22 8.97
N PRO A 137 20.76 -17.74 8.03
CA PRO A 137 20.25 -18.35 6.81
C PRO A 137 19.24 -19.45 7.08
N GLY A 138 18.16 -19.53 6.28
CA GLY A 138 17.16 -20.59 6.42
C GLY A 138 16.19 -20.45 7.59
N ILE A 139 16.31 -19.44 8.47
CA ILE A 139 15.46 -19.28 9.67
C ILE A 139 14.02 -18.85 9.38
N GLY A 140 13.69 -18.51 8.13
CA GLY A 140 12.33 -18.14 7.71
C GLY A 140 12.08 -16.63 7.62
N LYS A 141 13.12 -15.78 7.47
CA LYS A 141 12.97 -14.31 7.37
C LYS A 141 12.05 -13.85 6.24
N SER A 142 12.31 -14.31 5.02
CA SER A 142 11.48 -13.95 3.85
C SER A 142 10.07 -14.49 3.97
N THR A 143 9.89 -15.64 4.61
CA THR A 143 8.59 -16.23 4.93
C THR A 143 7.82 -15.37 5.94
N LEU A 144 8.50 -14.92 7.00
CA LEU A 144 7.92 -14.00 7.98
C LEU A 144 7.53 -12.66 7.33
N ALA A 145 8.44 -12.07 6.54
CA ALA A 145 8.16 -10.83 5.81
C ALA A 145 6.96 -11.00 4.85
N ARG A 146 6.83 -12.17 4.18
CA ARG A 146 5.68 -12.47 3.32
C ARG A 146 4.37 -12.59 4.12
N ALA A 147 4.40 -13.18 5.32
CA ALA A 147 3.24 -13.26 6.20
C ALA A 147 2.81 -11.87 6.72
N ILE A 148 3.77 -11.02 7.12
CA ILE A 148 3.54 -9.63 7.48
C ILE A 148 2.91 -8.86 6.31
N ALA A 149 3.47 -9.00 5.11
CA ALA A 149 2.95 -8.39 3.89
C ALA A 149 1.49 -8.82 3.62
N THR A 150 1.16 -10.11 3.81
CA THR A 150 -0.21 -10.63 3.66
C THR A 150 -1.15 -10.04 4.72
N ASN A 151 -0.70 -9.94 5.97
CA ASN A 151 -1.48 -9.33 7.04
C ASN A 151 -1.79 -7.86 6.74
N LEU A 152 -0.81 -7.09 6.29
CA LEU A 152 -0.98 -5.69 5.93
C LEU A 152 -1.83 -5.51 4.67
N GLU A 153 -1.66 -6.36 3.65
CA GLU A 153 -2.52 -6.37 2.46
C GLU A 153 -3.99 -6.59 2.83
N ASN A 154 -4.28 -7.51 3.76
CA ASN A 154 -5.61 -7.75 4.27
C ASN A 154 -6.18 -6.53 5.01
N ASN A 155 -5.32 -5.69 5.59
CA ASN A 155 -5.64 -4.41 6.22
C ASN A 155 -5.63 -3.22 5.24
N GLY A 156 -5.62 -3.48 3.93
CA GLY A 156 -5.75 -2.46 2.87
C GLY A 156 -4.46 -1.73 2.52
N TRP A 157 -3.30 -2.30 2.86
CA TRP A 157 -2.00 -1.77 2.46
C TRP A 157 -1.60 -2.26 1.06
N THR A 158 -0.88 -1.42 0.32
CA THR A 158 -0.18 -1.80 -0.90
C THR A 158 1.22 -2.27 -0.54
N ILE A 159 1.63 -3.43 -1.02
CA ILE A 159 2.97 -3.98 -0.75
C ILE A 159 3.78 -3.91 -2.03
N ARG A 160 4.99 -3.36 -1.94
CA ARG A 160 5.94 -3.28 -3.05
C ARG A 160 7.19 -4.03 -2.67
N TRP A 161 7.45 -5.12 -3.36
CA TRP A 161 8.52 -6.07 -3.03
C TRP A 161 9.67 -5.98 -4.01
N ALA A 162 10.89 -5.79 -3.50
CA ALA A 162 12.11 -5.96 -4.25
C ALA A 162 12.92 -7.13 -3.66
N LYS A 163 13.44 -7.98 -4.52
CA LYS A 163 14.37 -9.06 -4.15
C LYS A 163 15.76 -8.74 -4.68
N CYS A 164 16.73 -8.67 -3.78
CA CYS A 164 18.10 -8.32 -4.12
C CYS A 164 18.90 -9.48 -4.67
N SER A 165 19.85 -9.14 -5.52
CA SER A 165 20.89 -10.01 -6.07
C SER A 165 22.18 -9.19 -6.25
N VAL A 166 23.26 -9.83 -6.65
CA VAL A 166 24.56 -9.18 -6.89
C VAL A 166 24.51 -8.04 -7.94
N SER A 167 23.54 -8.10 -8.87
CA SER A 167 23.36 -7.10 -9.93
C SER A 167 22.34 -6.01 -9.62
N THR A 168 21.67 -6.09 -8.46
CA THR A 168 20.62 -5.15 -8.09
C THR A 168 21.21 -3.78 -7.75
N ASP A 169 20.69 -2.75 -8.39
CA ASP A 169 20.95 -1.33 -8.12
C ASP A 169 19.65 -0.59 -7.73
N THR A 170 19.73 0.69 -7.45
CA THR A 170 18.58 1.51 -7.05
C THR A 170 17.47 1.51 -8.11
N LYS A 171 17.86 1.54 -9.40
CA LYS A 171 16.89 1.49 -10.49
C LYS A 171 16.16 0.16 -10.54
N SER A 172 16.88 -0.94 -10.39
CA SER A 172 16.28 -2.30 -10.34
C SER A 172 15.29 -2.46 -9.20
N ILE A 173 15.57 -1.89 -8.03
CA ILE A 173 14.64 -1.85 -6.90
C ILE A 173 13.37 -1.06 -7.29
N GLY A 174 13.54 0.14 -7.87
CA GLY A 174 12.43 0.95 -8.35
C GLY A 174 11.57 0.24 -9.40
N ASP A 175 12.19 -0.45 -10.35
CA ASP A 175 11.49 -1.23 -11.38
C ASP A 175 10.64 -2.35 -10.75
N MET A 176 11.17 -3.07 -9.76
CA MET A 176 10.45 -4.10 -9.02
C MET A 176 9.29 -3.52 -8.20
N TRP A 177 9.52 -2.42 -7.47
CA TRP A 177 8.48 -1.77 -6.67
C TRP A 177 7.35 -1.20 -7.50
N LEU A 178 7.63 -0.72 -8.72
CA LEU A 178 6.61 -0.16 -9.62
C LEU A 178 5.95 -1.21 -10.53
N GLY A 179 6.58 -2.39 -10.70
CA GLY A 179 6.15 -3.40 -11.68
C GLY A 179 6.31 -2.92 -13.14
N LYS A 180 7.09 -1.88 -13.36
CA LYS A 180 7.37 -1.24 -14.66
C LYS A 180 8.68 -0.44 -14.56
N PRO A 181 9.27 0.00 -15.69
CA PRO A 181 10.47 0.84 -15.65
C PRO A 181 10.28 2.07 -14.76
N SER A 182 11.20 2.25 -13.82
CA SER A 182 11.21 3.36 -12.85
C SER A 182 11.95 4.58 -13.41
N PRO A 183 11.72 5.77 -12.81
CA PRO A 183 12.58 6.94 -13.00
C PRO A 183 14.05 6.64 -12.66
N SER A 184 14.97 7.52 -13.09
CA SER A 184 16.41 7.32 -12.85
C SER A 184 16.90 7.88 -11.52
N SER A 185 16.19 8.83 -10.90
CA SER A 185 16.57 9.44 -9.62
C SER A 185 15.88 8.79 -8.44
N VAL A 186 16.57 8.72 -7.30
CA VAL A 186 16.04 8.17 -6.05
C VAL A 186 14.75 8.90 -5.64
N ALA A 187 14.77 10.24 -5.58
CA ALA A 187 13.61 11.05 -5.22
C ALA A 187 12.37 10.75 -6.09
N ALA A 188 12.55 10.63 -7.41
CA ALA A 188 11.43 10.34 -8.30
C ALA A 188 10.92 8.88 -8.16
N ILE A 189 11.79 7.93 -7.79
CA ILE A 189 11.36 6.56 -7.44
C ILE A 189 10.49 6.62 -6.18
N VAL A 190 10.98 7.27 -5.12
CA VAL A 190 10.27 7.39 -3.83
C VAL A 190 8.93 8.10 -4.03
N GLU A 191 8.88 9.23 -4.72
CA GLU A 191 7.64 9.95 -5.03
C GLU A 191 6.63 9.06 -5.79
N SER A 192 7.12 8.20 -6.69
CA SER A 192 6.26 7.31 -7.48
C SER A 192 5.67 6.15 -6.68
N VAL A 193 6.31 5.72 -5.59
CA VAL A 193 5.88 4.57 -4.77
C VAL A 193 5.23 4.98 -3.46
N ALA A 194 5.55 6.17 -2.93
CA ALA A 194 5.09 6.63 -1.63
C ALA A 194 3.57 6.85 -1.60
N SER A 195 2.91 6.29 -0.61
CA SER A 195 1.52 6.60 -0.25
C SER A 195 1.27 6.23 1.21
N SER A 196 0.21 6.77 1.80
CA SER A 196 -0.10 6.66 3.25
C SER A 196 -0.27 5.22 3.77
N ARG A 197 -0.44 4.22 2.90
CA ARG A 197 -0.58 2.80 3.27
C ARG A 197 0.23 1.94 2.30
N THR A 198 1.50 2.27 2.14
CA THR A 198 2.42 1.48 1.34
C THR A 198 3.53 0.94 2.25
N LEU A 199 3.81 -0.36 2.13
CA LEU A 199 5.00 -0.98 2.68
C LEU A 199 5.97 -1.27 1.53
N LEU A 200 7.20 -0.80 1.65
CA LEU A 200 8.30 -1.15 0.76
C LEU A 200 9.10 -2.29 1.37
N VAL A 201 9.27 -3.37 0.64
CA VAL A 201 10.05 -4.53 1.09
C VAL A 201 11.31 -4.64 0.24
N ILE A 202 12.45 -4.84 0.91
CA ILE A 202 13.72 -5.17 0.30
C ILE A 202 14.18 -6.50 0.90
N ASP A 203 14.09 -7.57 0.11
CA ASP A 203 14.43 -8.92 0.55
C ASP A 203 15.80 -9.35 0.04
N GLU A 204 16.48 -10.20 0.82
CA GLU A 204 17.82 -10.73 0.53
C GLU A 204 18.90 -9.63 0.33
N ALA A 205 18.84 -8.56 1.11
CA ALA A 205 19.74 -7.41 0.97
C ALA A 205 21.23 -7.77 1.17
N GLN A 206 21.55 -8.88 1.81
CA GLN A 206 22.94 -9.37 1.92
C GLN A 206 23.53 -9.84 0.59
N GLU A 207 22.72 -10.05 -0.45
CA GLU A 207 23.18 -10.46 -1.77
C GLU A 207 23.66 -9.28 -2.64
N LEU A 208 23.49 -8.05 -2.14
CA LEU A 208 23.92 -6.85 -2.84
C LEU A 208 25.44 -6.79 -3.01
N HIS A 209 25.87 -6.40 -4.21
CA HIS A 209 27.29 -6.11 -4.40
C HIS A 209 27.69 -4.84 -3.61
N PRO A 210 28.84 -4.80 -2.91
CA PRO A 210 29.27 -3.66 -2.10
C PRO A 210 29.21 -2.30 -2.79
N ARG A 211 29.49 -2.24 -4.12
CA ARG A 211 29.40 -1.00 -4.90
C ARG A 211 28.01 -0.37 -4.93
N HIS A 212 26.94 -1.16 -4.71
CA HIS A 212 25.55 -0.71 -4.73
C HIS A 212 25.02 -0.42 -3.32
N SER A 213 25.75 -0.82 -2.26
CA SER A 213 25.26 -0.68 -0.86
C SER A 213 24.96 0.77 -0.50
N LYS A 214 25.90 1.70 -0.75
CA LYS A 214 25.70 3.10 -0.40
C LYS A 214 24.52 3.75 -1.13
N PRO A 215 24.36 3.68 -2.47
CA PRO A 215 23.20 4.21 -3.15
C PRO A 215 21.87 3.59 -2.70
N ILE A 216 21.88 2.31 -2.30
CA ILE A 216 20.69 1.64 -1.81
C ILE A 216 20.38 2.06 -0.38
N CYS A 217 21.36 2.29 0.49
CA CYS A 217 21.13 2.89 1.81
C CYS A 217 20.52 4.30 1.68
N GLU A 218 21.00 5.13 0.74
CA GLU A 218 20.40 6.43 0.43
C GLU A 218 18.94 6.30 -0.03
N LEU A 219 18.62 5.30 -0.88
CA LEU A 219 17.24 5.02 -1.28
C LEU A 219 16.37 4.60 -0.09
N ILE A 220 16.88 3.75 0.82
CA ILE A 220 16.17 3.29 2.01
C ILE A 220 15.89 4.47 2.95
N SER A 221 16.88 5.31 3.20
CA SER A 221 16.75 6.49 4.06
C SER A 221 15.68 7.43 3.52
N GLU A 222 15.76 7.83 2.25
CA GLU A 222 14.78 8.73 1.62
C GLU A 222 13.38 8.11 1.56
N ALA A 223 13.28 6.80 1.31
CA ALA A 223 12.00 6.10 1.29
C ALA A 223 11.36 6.02 2.69
N SER A 224 12.16 5.81 3.74
CA SER A 224 11.69 5.68 5.13
C SER A 224 11.08 6.96 5.69
N GLU A 225 11.42 8.12 5.15
CA GLU A 225 10.78 9.40 5.48
C GLU A 225 9.33 9.49 4.99
N SER A 226 9.00 8.76 3.93
CA SER A 226 7.69 8.86 3.25
C SER A 226 6.77 7.69 3.53
N CYS A 227 7.30 6.48 3.73
CA CYS A 227 6.56 5.27 4.00
C CYS A 227 7.45 4.21 4.65
N PRO A 228 6.91 3.29 5.48
CA PRO A 228 7.69 2.26 6.15
C PRO A 228 8.41 1.34 5.15
N VAL A 229 9.65 1.01 5.49
CA VAL A 229 10.51 0.06 4.78
C VAL A 229 10.72 -1.18 5.65
N LEU A 230 10.50 -2.36 5.09
CA LEU A 230 10.83 -3.64 5.70
C LEU A 230 12.06 -4.22 4.98
N LEU A 231 13.20 -4.19 5.66
CA LEU A 231 14.43 -4.75 5.14
C LEU A 231 14.64 -6.15 5.68
N VAL A 232 14.90 -7.11 4.81
CA VAL A 232 15.17 -8.51 5.18
C VAL A 232 16.61 -8.84 4.83
N VAL A 233 17.40 -9.22 5.84
CA VAL A 233 18.84 -9.36 5.70
C VAL A 233 19.38 -10.53 6.54
N ARG A 234 20.51 -11.09 6.11
CA ARG A 234 21.25 -12.06 6.91
C ARG A 234 22.02 -11.34 8.01
N ALA A 235 22.02 -11.90 9.22
CA ALA A 235 22.86 -11.39 10.31
C ALA A 235 24.33 -11.84 10.14
N PRO A 236 25.35 -10.96 10.42
CA PRO A 236 25.18 -9.55 10.71
C PRO A 236 24.72 -8.75 9.49
N ASN A 237 23.98 -7.66 9.73
CA ASN A 237 23.52 -6.78 8.63
C ASN A 237 24.75 -6.14 7.95
N PRO A 238 24.92 -6.33 6.62
CA PRO A 238 26.05 -5.76 5.89
C PRO A 238 25.82 -4.30 5.45
N LEU A 239 24.63 -3.75 5.65
CA LEU A 239 24.26 -2.40 5.25
C LEU A 239 24.42 -1.44 6.44
N GLU A 240 25.07 -0.31 6.19
CA GLU A 240 25.15 0.80 7.14
C GLU A 240 23.85 1.62 7.05
N ILE A 241 22.84 1.23 7.84
CA ILE A 241 21.54 1.89 7.88
C ILE A 241 21.52 2.85 9.07
N GLU A 242 20.78 3.95 8.94
CA GLU A 242 20.60 4.95 9.99
C GLU A 242 20.02 4.33 11.27
N GLU A 243 20.37 4.92 12.43
CA GLU A 243 20.02 4.41 13.76
C GLU A 243 18.50 4.42 14.04
N ASP A 244 17.72 5.14 13.25
CA ASP A 244 16.26 5.25 13.42
C ASP A 244 15.47 4.02 12.93
N ILE A 245 16.10 3.09 12.21
CA ILE A 245 15.45 1.86 11.75
C ILE A 245 15.68 0.74 12.79
N SER A 246 14.61 0.30 13.43
CA SER A 246 14.67 -0.74 14.46
C SER A 246 15.02 -2.11 13.88
N GLU A 247 15.97 -2.82 14.48
CA GLU A 247 16.30 -4.19 14.09
C GLU A 247 15.50 -5.20 14.92
N PHE A 248 14.80 -6.09 14.23
CA PHE A 248 14.14 -7.27 14.79
C PHE A 248 14.95 -8.51 14.43
N ARG A 249 15.63 -9.09 15.41
CA ARG A 249 16.42 -10.31 15.23
C ARG A 249 15.51 -11.52 15.34
N LEU A 250 15.39 -12.27 14.25
CA LEU A 250 14.57 -13.48 14.19
C LEU A 250 15.34 -14.66 14.81
N GLU A 251 14.76 -15.24 15.83
CA GLU A 251 15.27 -16.43 16.51
C GLU A 251 14.68 -17.73 15.94
N GLY A 252 15.22 -18.89 16.33
CA GLY A 252 14.70 -20.20 15.95
C GLY A 252 13.24 -20.40 16.37
N LEU A 253 12.54 -21.31 15.68
CA LEU A 253 11.20 -21.74 16.12
C LEU A 253 11.28 -22.47 17.45
N GLU A 254 10.28 -22.26 18.30
CA GLU A 254 10.09 -23.08 19.49
C GLU A 254 9.87 -24.56 19.13
N SER A 255 10.34 -25.46 19.98
CA SER A 255 10.35 -26.90 19.71
C SER A 255 9.02 -27.48 19.18
N PRO A 256 7.84 -27.14 19.71
CA PRO A 256 6.57 -27.69 19.20
C PRO A 256 6.32 -27.34 17.72
N TYR A 257 6.62 -26.11 17.33
CA TYR A 257 6.43 -25.63 15.95
C TYR A 257 7.49 -26.16 15.00
N ALA A 258 8.74 -26.28 15.48
CA ALA A 258 9.82 -26.89 14.71
C ALA A 258 9.53 -28.36 14.38
N VAL A 259 9.03 -29.14 15.36
CA VAL A 259 8.61 -30.53 15.17
C VAL A 259 7.47 -30.61 14.15
N LYS A 260 6.46 -29.75 14.26
CA LYS A 260 5.34 -29.70 13.33
C LYS A 260 5.80 -29.47 11.89
N LEU A 261 6.68 -28.49 11.68
CA LEU A 261 7.24 -28.16 10.37
C LEU A 261 8.04 -29.34 9.78
N LEU A 262 8.79 -30.07 10.61
CA LEU A 262 9.53 -31.25 10.19
C LEU A 262 8.60 -32.39 9.75
N ILE A 263 7.51 -32.60 10.47
CA ILE A 263 6.52 -33.65 10.13
C ILE A 263 5.80 -33.31 8.83
N GLU A 264 5.38 -32.06 8.63
CA GLU A 264 4.71 -31.59 7.41
C GLU A 264 5.64 -31.60 6.18
N GLY A 265 6.94 -31.39 6.36
CA GLY A 265 7.96 -31.40 5.30
C GLY A 265 8.51 -32.78 4.95
N THR A 266 8.22 -33.79 5.77
CA THR A 266 8.59 -35.17 5.53
C THR A 266 7.28 -35.95 5.42
N ASP A 267 7.04 -36.69 4.33
CA ASP A 267 5.91 -37.63 4.19
C ASP A 267 5.96 -38.80 5.22
N LEU A 268 6.38 -38.51 6.45
CA LEU A 268 6.40 -39.38 7.61
C LEU A 268 5.05 -39.21 8.33
N ALA A 269 3.97 -39.72 7.70
CA ALA A 269 2.70 -39.98 8.34
C ALA A 269 2.61 -41.46 8.73
#